data_178452b86920bdc1fa253ae1030e7731
#
_entry.id   178452b86920bdc1fa253ae1030e7731
#
_cell.length_a   1.000
_cell.length_b   1.000
_cell.length_c   1.000
_cell.angle_alpha   90.00
_cell.angle_beta   90.00
_cell.angle_gamma   90.00
#
_symmetry.space_group_name_H-M   'P 1'
#
loop_
_entity.id
_entity.type
_entity.pdbx_description
1 polymer ?
#
loop_
_entity_poly.entity_id
_entity_poly.type
_entity_poly.pdbx_seq_one_letter_code
_entity_poly.pdbx_strand_id
1 'polypeptide(L)'
;NRSHGFNDWGKVFEYSENSNNFYAATATVNPDENIQRNTGYNQTDLLQKFFIPLSEKTDLKLNFQYSTSSDIPRFDRLDEKSGETLKFAEWYYGPQQRLLISPQLNINPEKSWVDKGTFTLAYQNIKESRIQRKLESLERAYREENVDVFSFNGDFMVPVTKNEDRAFTYGFEFLY
;
A
#
# COMPACT_ATOMS: atom_id res chain seq x y z
N ASN A 1 -28.38 13.70 9.10
CA ASN A 1 -27.77 12.71 10.01
C ASN A 1 -27.22 11.56 9.19
N ARG A 2 -25.98 11.22 9.39
CA ARG A 2 -25.31 10.12 8.74
C ARG A 2 -25.43 8.87 9.62
N SER A 3 -25.72 7.76 9.02
CA SER A 3 -26.05 6.51 9.72
C SER A 3 -24.81 5.70 10.16
N HIS A 4 -23.64 6.29 10.15
CA HIS A 4 -22.38 5.68 10.59
C HIS A 4 -21.57 6.73 11.33
N GLY A 5 -20.45 6.39 11.90
CA GLY A 5 -19.62 7.23 12.78
C GLY A 5 -19.38 8.69 12.37
N PHE A 6 -19.72 9.07 11.15
CA PHE A 6 -19.69 10.47 10.73
C PHE A 6 -20.78 11.34 11.33
N ASN A 7 -21.84 10.77 11.90
CA ASN A 7 -22.81 11.55 12.67
C ASN A 7 -22.26 12.04 13.98
N ASP A 8 -21.35 11.27 14.52
CA ASP A 8 -20.66 11.56 15.77
C ASP A 8 -19.32 12.25 15.52
N TRP A 9 -19.19 12.81 14.35
CA TRP A 9 -18.04 13.59 13.95
C TRP A 9 -17.81 14.68 14.97
N GLY A 10 -16.75 14.74 15.60
CA GLY A 10 -16.53 15.63 16.71
C GLY A 10 -17.11 15.18 18.06
N LYS A 11 -17.94 14.15 18.08
CA LYS A 11 -18.38 13.51 19.32
C LYS A 11 -17.62 12.23 19.63
N VAL A 12 -16.59 11.95 18.88
CA VAL A 12 -15.70 10.82 19.11
C VAL A 12 -14.99 11.00 20.44
N PHE A 13 -14.97 9.92 21.21
CA PHE A 13 -14.28 9.91 22.48
C PHE A 13 -12.77 9.93 22.24
N GLU A 14 -12.09 10.80 22.98
CA GLU A 14 -10.64 10.79 23.05
C GLU A 14 -10.16 9.94 24.19
N TYR A 15 -9.02 9.30 23.95
CA TYR A 15 -8.33 8.59 25.01
C TYR A 15 -7.32 9.50 25.65
N SER A 16 -7.47 9.73 26.93
CA SER A 16 -6.42 10.32 27.74
C SER A 16 -5.69 9.20 28.45
N GLU A 17 -4.49 8.90 28.01
CA GLU A 17 -3.60 8.02 28.74
C GLU A 17 -2.82 8.84 29.75
N ASN A 18 -2.94 8.46 31.03
CA ASN A 18 -1.94 8.84 31.98
C ASN A 18 -0.66 8.07 31.65
N SER A 19 0.40 8.75 31.27
CA SER A 19 1.67 8.18 30.86
C SER A 19 2.29 7.18 31.84
N ASN A 20 1.83 7.18 33.07
CA ASN A 20 2.32 6.30 34.15
C ASN A 20 1.37 5.16 34.51
N ASN A 21 0.17 5.12 33.95
CA ASN A 21 -0.81 4.09 34.29
C ASN A 21 -1.80 3.82 33.15
N PHE A 22 -1.49 2.82 32.34
CA PHE A 22 -2.34 2.39 31.22
C PHE A 22 -3.74 1.94 31.63
N TYR A 23 -3.96 1.57 32.89
CA TYR A 23 -5.29 1.22 33.41
C TYR A 23 -6.20 2.43 33.58
N ALA A 24 -5.64 3.62 33.61
CA ALA A 24 -6.41 4.85 33.77
C ALA A 24 -6.80 5.51 32.45
N ALA A 25 -6.74 4.78 31.34
CA ALA A 25 -7.23 5.26 30.06
C ALA A 25 -8.74 5.50 30.17
N THR A 26 -9.13 6.76 30.23
CA THR A 26 -10.53 7.17 30.26
C THR A 26 -10.92 7.73 28.91
N ALA A 27 -12.07 7.31 28.41
CA ALA A 27 -12.64 7.92 27.24
C ALA A 27 -13.24 9.30 27.61
N THR A 28 -12.80 10.34 26.93
CA THR A 28 -13.31 11.70 27.11
C THR A 28 -14.01 12.16 25.85
N VAL A 29 -15.08 12.95 26.02
CA VAL A 29 -15.78 13.53 24.87
C VAL A 29 -14.86 14.55 24.17
N ASN A 30 -14.79 14.49 22.85
CA ASN A 30 -14.05 15.46 22.05
C ASN A 30 -14.58 16.88 22.32
N PRO A 31 -13.74 17.83 22.74
CA PRO A 31 -14.18 19.18 23.06
C PRO A 31 -14.60 20.01 21.84
N ASP A 32 -14.17 19.63 20.64
CA ASP A 32 -14.51 20.31 19.39
C ASP A 32 -15.22 19.35 18.42
N GLU A 33 -16.52 19.47 18.34
CA GLU A 33 -17.36 18.62 17.48
C GLU A 33 -17.20 18.88 15.98
N ASN A 34 -16.42 19.88 15.59
CA ASN A 34 -16.10 20.15 14.19
C ASN A 34 -14.77 19.49 13.75
N ILE A 35 -14.02 18.93 14.68
CA ILE A 35 -12.75 18.27 14.40
C ILE A 35 -12.87 16.77 14.62
N GLN A 36 -12.75 15.99 13.55
CA GLN A 36 -12.60 14.56 13.65
C GLN A 36 -11.14 14.24 14.00
N ARG A 37 -10.93 13.65 15.20
CA ARG A 37 -9.61 13.22 15.65
C ARG A 37 -9.27 11.81 15.20
N ASN A 38 -8.00 11.43 15.32
CA ASN A 38 -7.49 10.10 14.95
C ASN A 38 -7.75 9.71 13.49
N THR A 39 -7.54 10.66 12.57
CA THR A 39 -7.72 10.45 11.12
C THR A 39 -6.49 10.84 10.31
N GLY A 40 -5.58 11.65 10.88
CA GLY A 40 -4.42 12.18 10.17
C GLY A 40 -3.27 11.18 10.07
N TYR A 41 -2.61 11.14 8.94
CA TYR A 41 -1.33 10.46 8.73
C TYR A 41 -0.52 11.22 7.67
N ASN A 42 0.77 10.93 7.61
CA ASN A 42 1.68 11.44 6.60
C ASN A 42 2.14 10.30 5.71
N GLN A 43 2.30 10.58 4.42
CA GLN A 43 2.83 9.63 3.46
C GLN A 43 3.88 10.30 2.59
N THR A 44 4.93 9.57 2.27
CA THR A 44 5.97 9.99 1.34
C THR A 44 6.08 8.95 0.24
N ASP A 45 5.99 9.40 -1.00
CA ASP A 45 6.10 8.58 -2.20
C ASP A 45 7.25 9.08 -3.05
N LEU A 46 8.12 8.17 -3.46
CA LEU A 46 9.20 8.42 -4.41
C LEU A 46 9.01 7.52 -5.62
N LEU A 47 9.00 8.13 -6.80
CA LEU A 47 8.99 7.44 -8.08
C LEU A 47 10.18 7.93 -8.91
N GLN A 48 11.03 7.00 -9.34
CA GLN A 48 12.13 7.29 -10.24
C GLN A 48 12.11 6.31 -11.42
N LYS A 49 12.21 6.85 -12.63
CA LYS A 49 12.32 6.07 -13.86
C LYS A 49 13.55 6.48 -14.63
N PHE A 50 14.26 5.49 -15.17
CA PHE A 50 15.39 5.69 -16.05
C PHE A 50 15.09 5.01 -17.39
N PHE A 51 15.43 5.68 -18.47
CA PHE A 51 15.43 5.13 -19.81
C PHE A 51 16.86 5.13 -20.33
N ILE A 52 17.35 3.95 -20.72
CA ILE A 52 18.72 3.73 -21.13
C ILE A 52 18.70 3.04 -22.50
N PRO A 53 18.97 3.78 -23.60
CA PRO A 53 19.17 3.15 -24.90
C PRO A 53 20.47 2.33 -24.88
N LEU A 54 20.36 1.04 -25.17
CA LEU A 54 21.51 0.13 -25.26
C LEU A 54 22.00 -0.01 -26.71
N SER A 55 21.08 0.05 -27.64
CA SER A 55 21.36 0.06 -29.08
C SER A 55 20.18 0.68 -29.84
N GLU A 56 20.24 0.74 -31.19
CA GLU A 56 19.12 1.19 -32.01
C GLU A 56 17.86 0.31 -31.87
N LYS A 57 18.04 -0.94 -31.45
CA LYS A 57 16.96 -1.96 -31.36
C LYS A 57 16.71 -2.46 -29.93
N THR A 58 17.36 -1.87 -28.94
CA THR A 58 17.29 -2.38 -27.57
C THR A 58 17.36 -1.23 -26.58
N ASP A 59 16.41 -1.16 -25.67
CA ASP A 59 16.40 -0.23 -24.55
C ASP A 59 16.10 -0.92 -23.23
N LEU A 60 16.57 -0.32 -22.15
CA LEU A 60 16.31 -0.72 -20.78
C LEU A 60 15.57 0.41 -20.07
N LYS A 61 14.46 0.08 -19.46
CA LYS A 61 13.72 0.95 -18.54
C LYS A 61 13.89 0.42 -17.12
N LEU A 62 14.29 1.29 -16.21
CA LEU A 62 14.32 0.96 -14.78
C LEU A 62 13.24 1.77 -14.09
N ASN A 63 12.39 1.09 -13.35
CA ASN A 63 11.36 1.70 -12.54
C ASN A 63 11.65 1.38 -11.07
N PHE A 64 11.74 2.43 -10.26
CA PHE A 64 11.93 2.36 -8.83
C PHE A 64 10.79 3.13 -8.16
N GLN A 65 10.12 2.51 -7.20
CA GLN A 65 9.10 3.14 -6.38
C GLN A 65 9.32 2.80 -4.92
N TYR A 66 9.22 3.80 -4.08
CA TYR A 66 9.23 3.63 -2.64
C TYR A 66 8.13 4.48 -2.03
N SER A 67 7.34 3.88 -1.16
CA SER A 67 6.28 4.55 -0.42
C SER A 67 6.40 4.19 1.05
N THR A 68 6.21 5.17 1.92
CA THR A 68 6.15 4.95 3.36
C THR A 68 5.15 5.90 3.99
N SER A 69 4.44 5.43 5.02
CA SER A 69 3.53 6.26 5.81
C SER A 69 3.96 6.34 7.27
N SER A 70 3.39 7.29 8.00
CA SER A 70 3.29 7.22 9.45
C SER A 70 2.24 6.19 9.86
N ASP A 71 2.00 6.05 11.16
CA ASP A 71 0.84 5.33 11.66
C ASP A 71 -0.44 5.91 11.07
N ILE A 72 -1.39 5.02 10.74
CA ILE A 72 -2.68 5.35 10.12
C ILE A 72 -3.79 5.01 11.12
N PRO A 73 -4.26 5.97 11.91
CA PRO A 73 -5.31 5.74 12.88
C PRO A 73 -6.62 5.32 12.23
N ARG A 74 -7.38 4.51 12.93
CA ARG A 74 -8.69 4.01 12.49
C ARG A 74 -9.76 4.49 13.47
N PHE A 75 -10.23 5.73 13.29
CA PHE A 75 -11.25 6.31 14.15
C PHE A 75 -12.55 5.50 14.18
N ASP A 76 -12.91 4.88 13.06
CA ASP A 76 -14.07 3.99 12.94
C ASP A 76 -14.00 2.78 13.87
N ARG A 77 -12.80 2.33 14.19
CA ARG A 77 -12.56 1.27 15.18
C ARG A 77 -12.52 1.80 16.60
N LEU A 78 -12.01 3.00 16.77
CA LEU A 78 -11.94 3.66 18.07
C LEU A 78 -13.32 4.09 18.58
N ASP A 79 -14.30 4.24 17.69
CA ASP A 79 -15.70 4.52 18.02
C ASP A 79 -16.54 3.24 18.30
N GLU A 80 -15.97 2.05 18.11
CA GLU A 80 -16.66 0.81 18.47
C GLU A 80 -16.90 0.71 19.97
N LYS A 81 -18.14 0.38 20.34
CA LYS A 81 -18.54 0.18 21.73
C LYS A 81 -18.63 -1.30 22.09
N SER A 82 -18.37 -1.58 23.35
CA SER A 82 -18.62 -2.87 24.01
C SER A 82 -19.52 -2.61 25.23
N GLY A 83 -20.82 -2.78 25.07
CA GLY A 83 -21.79 -2.29 26.05
C GLY A 83 -21.89 -0.76 25.98
N GLU A 84 -21.73 -0.09 27.11
CA GLU A 84 -21.77 1.38 27.22
C GLU A 84 -20.41 2.06 27.07
N THR A 85 -19.32 1.29 27.09
CA THR A 85 -17.95 1.79 27.02
C THR A 85 -17.32 1.56 25.64
N LEU A 86 -16.26 2.29 25.34
CA LEU A 86 -15.47 2.06 24.13
C LEU A 86 -14.70 0.74 24.23
N LYS A 87 -14.58 0.06 23.11
CA LYS A 87 -13.93 -1.24 23.01
C LYS A 87 -12.41 -1.15 22.94
N PHE A 88 -11.87 -0.16 22.26
CA PHE A 88 -10.45 0.01 22.00
C PHE A 88 -9.92 1.33 22.55
N ALA A 89 -8.75 1.26 23.17
CA ALA A 89 -7.94 2.42 23.50
C ALA A 89 -7.02 2.83 22.35
N GLU A 90 -6.57 1.83 21.58
CA GLU A 90 -5.71 2.06 20.39
C GLU A 90 -6.17 1.14 19.27
N TRP A 91 -6.24 1.70 18.07
CA TRP A 91 -6.43 0.92 16.87
C TRP A 91 -5.89 1.71 15.67
N TYR A 92 -4.81 1.23 15.09
CA TYR A 92 -4.17 1.87 13.95
C TYR A 92 -3.41 0.82 13.12
N TYR A 93 -3.20 1.14 11.85
CA TYR A 93 -2.16 0.48 11.08
C TYR A 93 -0.84 1.17 11.40
N GLY A 94 0.22 0.41 11.60
CA GLY A 94 1.57 0.94 11.70
C GLY A 94 2.06 1.43 10.33
N PRO A 95 3.28 1.95 10.26
CA PRO A 95 3.83 2.45 9.01
C PRO A 95 3.72 1.41 7.89
N GLN A 96 3.05 1.77 6.82
CA GLN A 96 3.04 0.97 5.61
C GLN A 96 4.29 1.33 4.79
N GLN A 97 4.97 0.31 4.29
CA GLN A 97 6.13 0.48 3.42
C GLN A 97 5.95 -0.38 2.18
N ARG A 98 6.25 0.19 1.04
CA ARG A 98 6.25 -0.51 -0.23
C ARG A 98 7.48 -0.14 -1.03
N LEU A 99 8.20 -1.13 -1.47
CA LEU A 99 9.31 -1.03 -2.40
C LEU A 99 8.94 -1.78 -3.67
N LEU A 100 9.15 -1.16 -4.83
CA LEU A 100 9.07 -1.81 -6.13
C LEU A 100 10.33 -1.47 -6.93
N ILE A 101 10.99 -2.49 -7.47
CA ILE A 101 12.08 -2.37 -8.43
C ILE A 101 11.69 -3.20 -9.65
N SER A 102 11.60 -2.56 -10.82
CA SER A 102 11.16 -3.24 -12.04
C SER A 102 11.97 -2.81 -13.26
N PRO A 103 13.04 -3.54 -13.60
CA PRO A 103 13.70 -3.43 -14.90
C PRO A 103 12.84 -4.05 -16.01
N GLN A 104 12.81 -3.37 -17.14
CA GLN A 104 12.15 -3.79 -18.38
C GLN A 104 13.11 -3.64 -19.55
N LEU A 105 13.40 -4.74 -20.21
CA LEU A 105 14.21 -4.79 -21.43
C LEU A 105 13.30 -4.88 -22.64
N ASN A 106 13.37 -3.92 -23.54
CA ASN A 106 12.67 -3.94 -24.83
C ASN A 106 13.68 -4.28 -25.92
N ILE A 107 13.28 -5.18 -26.81
CA ILE A 107 14.07 -5.64 -27.96
C ILE A 107 13.25 -5.59 -29.24
N ASN A 108 13.85 -5.17 -30.33
CA ASN A 108 13.26 -5.15 -31.67
C ASN A 108 14.17 -5.91 -32.66
N PRO A 109 14.28 -7.25 -32.54
CA PRO A 109 15.22 -8.04 -33.35
C PRO A 109 14.80 -8.21 -34.81
N GLU A 110 13.53 -7.88 -35.16
CA GLU A 110 12.98 -8.01 -36.51
C GLU A 110 13.16 -9.41 -37.09
N LYS A 111 12.94 -10.42 -36.27
CA LYS A 111 13.03 -11.82 -36.66
C LYS A 111 11.65 -12.40 -36.96
N SER A 112 11.61 -13.48 -37.75
CA SER A 112 10.34 -14.10 -38.14
C SER A 112 9.49 -14.62 -37.00
N TRP A 113 10.08 -14.85 -35.84
CA TRP A 113 9.39 -15.36 -34.66
C TRP A 113 9.24 -14.29 -33.53
N VAL A 114 10.01 -13.20 -33.60
CA VAL A 114 9.89 -12.04 -32.74
C VAL A 114 10.25 -10.79 -33.52
N ASP A 115 9.32 -9.87 -33.65
CA ASP A 115 9.55 -8.53 -34.15
C ASP A 115 9.82 -7.56 -33.00
N LYS A 116 8.97 -7.59 -32.00
CA LYS A 116 9.11 -6.83 -30.75
C LYS A 116 8.98 -7.74 -29.57
N GLY A 117 9.83 -7.57 -28.59
CA GLY A 117 9.80 -8.31 -27.35
C GLY A 117 10.05 -7.41 -26.14
N THR A 118 9.40 -7.72 -25.05
CA THR A 118 9.57 -7.07 -23.76
C THR A 118 9.78 -8.11 -22.70
N PHE A 119 10.85 -7.99 -21.94
CA PHE A 119 11.11 -8.76 -20.73
C PHE A 119 11.00 -7.84 -19.52
N THR A 120 10.16 -8.20 -18.58
CA THR A 120 10.00 -7.45 -17.33
C THR A 120 10.31 -8.34 -16.14
N LEU A 121 11.25 -7.90 -15.32
CA LEU A 121 11.45 -8.42 -13.98
C LEU A 121 10.85 -7.43 -12.99
N ALA A 122 10.24 -7.92 -11.93
CA ALA A 122 9.84 -7.07 -10.83
C ALA A 122 10.08 -7.76 -9.49
N TYR A 123 10.56 -6.98 -8.54
CA TYR A 123 10.59 -7.32 -7.13
C TYR A 123 9.78 -6.28 -6.38
N GLN A 124 8.87 -6.76 -5.54
CA GLN A 124 8.07 -5.93 -4.67
C GLN A 124 8.15 -6.46 -3.24
N ASN A 125 8.41 -5.56 -2.29
CA ASN A 125 8.30 -5.83 -0.87
C ASN A 125 7.23 -4.91 -0.29
N ILE A 126 6.30 -5.49 0.46
CA ILE A 126 5.22 -4.78 1.13
C ILE A 126 5.27 -5.15 2.60
N LYS A 127 5.37 -4.14 3.46
CA LYS A 127 5.30 -4.29 4.92
C LYS A 127 4.15 -3.49 5.46
N GLU A 128 3.36 -4.12 6.29
CA GLU A 128 2.32 -3.45 7.05
C GLU A 128 2.16 -4.09 8.43
N SER A 129 1.61 -3.33 9.34
CA SER A 129 1.31 -3.83 10.68
C SER A 129 -0.03 -3.31 11.15
N ARG A 130 -0.65 -4.08 12.04
CA ARG A 130 -1.89 -3.71 12.71
C ARG A 130 -1.68 -3.77 14.19
N ILE A 131 -1.96 -2.67 14.85
CA ILE A 131 -1.78 -2.52 16.28
C ILE A 131 -3.13 -2.22 16.92
N GLN A 132 -3.45 -2.94 17.97
CA GLN A 132 -4.68 -2.71 18.72
C GLN A 132 -4.46 -2.98 20.22
N ARG A 133 -5.14 -2.18 21.05
CA ARG A 133 -5.21 -2.36 22.48
C ARG A 133 -6.65 -2.10 22.93
N LYS A 134 -7.20 -3.03 23.69
CA LYS A 134 -8.53 -2.84 24.29
C LYS A 134 -8.47 -1.77 25.37
N LEU A 135 -9.62 -1.10 25.59
CA LEU A 135 -9.76 -0.21 26.73
C LEU A 135 -9.51 -0.98 28.03
N GLU A 136 -8.87 -0.35 28.99
CA GLU A 136 -8.53 -0.95 30.30
C GLU A 136 -7.60 -2.17 30.25
N SER A 137 -6.92 -2.39 29.12
CA SER A 137 -5.94 -3.47 28.96
C SER A 137 -4.55 -2.89 28.78
N LEU A 138 -3.57 -3.54 29.42
CA LEU A 138 -2.14 -3.28 29.17
C LEU A 138 -1.62 -4.01 27.94
N GLU A 139 -2.33 -5.03 27.48
CA GLU A 139 -1.88 -5.83 26.36
C GLU A 139 -2.12 -5.12 25.04
N ARG A 140 -1.03 -4.86 24.31
CA ARG A 140 -1.05 -4.36 22.94
C ARG A 140 -0.78 -5.52 21.99
N ALA A 141 -1.75 -5.82 21.15
CA ALA A 141 -1.61 -6.84 20.13
C ALA A 141 -0.97 -6.24 18.86
N TYR A 142 0.09 -6.87 18.38
CA TYR A 142 0.77 -6.56 17.14
C TYR A 142 0.53 -7.67 16.13
N ARG A 143 0.20 -7.28 14.92
CA ARG A 143 0.16 -8.19 13.79
C ARG A 143 0.95 -7.55 12.65
N GLU A 144 2.03 -8.20 12.25
CA GLU A 144 2.91 -7.76 11.19
C GLU A 144 2.76 -8.68 9.99
N GLU A 145 2.74 -8.09 8.82
CA GLU A 145 2.69 -8.77 7.54
C GLU A 145 3.82 -8.21 6.67
N ASN A 146 4.63 -9.12 6.13
CA ASN A 146 5.70 -8.81 5.19
C ASN A 146 5.57 -9.75 4.00
N VAL A 147 5.38 -9.17 2.83
CA VAL A 147 5.17 -9.91 1.59
C VAL A 147 6.24 -9.53 0.59
N ASP A 148 6.94 -10.54 0.09
CA ASP A 148 7.88 -10.42 -1.02
C ASP A 148 7.27 -11.04 -2.26
N VAL A 149 7.29 -10.32 -3.37
CA VAL A 149 6.77 -10.78 -4.65
C VAL A 149 7.85 -10.64 -5.71
N PHE A 150 8.12 -11.71 -6.40
CA PHE A 150 8.98 -11.74 -7.58
C PHE A 150 8.14 -12.09 -8.80
N SER A 151 8.29 -11.32 -9.87
CA SER A 151 7.67 -11.65 -11.15
C SER A 151 8.65 -11.57 -12.30
N PHE A 152 8.43 -12.42 -13.28
CA PHE A 152 9.14 -12.40 -14.55
C PHE A 152 8.16 -12.61 -15.70
N ASN A 153 8.08 -11.63 -16.59
CA ASN A 153 7.16 -11.63 -17.72
C ASN A 153 7.95 -11.49 -19.02
N GLY A 154 7.48 -12.17 -20.05
CA GLY A 154 7.96 -11.99 -21.41
C GLY A 154 6.77 -11.83 -22.35
N ASP A 155 6.74 -10.73 -23.09
CA ASP A 155 5.69 -10.39 -24.05
C ASP A 155 6.33 -10.21 -25.43
N PHE A 156 5.76 -10.87 -26.44
CA PHE A 156 6.31 -10.90 -27.79
C PHE A 156 5.24 -10.61 -28.81
N MET A 157 5.65 -9.93 -29.88
CA MET A 157 4.79 -9.60 -31.01
C MET A 157 5.48 -9.97 -32.31
N VAL A 158 4.70 -10.53 -33.24
CA VAL A 158 5.11 -10.80 -34.62
C VAL A 158 4.03 -10.28 -35.55
N PRO A 159 4.34 -9.43 -36.56
CA PRO A 159 3.39 -9.06 -37.58
C PRO A 159 3.04 -10.29 -38.45
N VAL A 160 1.76 -10.46 -38.71
CA VAL A 160 1.26 -11.59 -39.57
C VAL A 160 1.18 -11.16 -41.04
N THR A 161 1.03 -9.86 -41.26
CA THR A 161 0.91 -9.29 -42.61
C THR A 161 2.04 -8.30 -42.87
N LYS A 162 2.40 -8.11 -44.13
CA LYS A 162 3.46 -7.15 -44.53
C LYS A 162 3.12 -5.71 -44.21
N ASN A 163 1.87 -5.38 -44.04
CA ASN A 163 1.41 -4.02 -43.71
C ASN A 163 1.24 -3.78 -42.19
N GLU A 164 1.64 -4.74 -41.36
CA GLU A 164 1.55 -4.70 -39.88
C GLU A 164 0.13 -4.43 -39.32
N ASP A 165 -0.91 -4.53 -40.16
CA ASP A 165 -2.31 -4.34 -39.77
C ASP A 165 -2.86 -5.52 -38.93
N ARG A 166 -2.13 -6.63 -38.86
CA ARG A 166 -2.41 -7.80 -38.01
C ARG A 166 -1.13 -8.30 -37.37
N ALA A 167 -1.20 -8.51 -36.08
CA ALA A 167 -0.09 -9.04 -35.29
C ALA A 167 -0.55 -10.23 -34.42
N PHE A 168 0.34 -11.19 -34.27
CA PHE A 168 0.22 -12.26 -33.29
C PHE A 168 1.03 -11.89 -32.07
N THR A 169 0.41 -11.97 -30.88
CA THR A 169 1.06 -11.71 -29.59
C THR A 169 1.05 -12.97 -28.75
N TYR A 170 2.14 -13.22 -28.07
CA TYR A 170 2.30 -14.34 -27.15
C TYR A 170 3.24 -13.97 -26.02
N GLY A 171 3.16 -14.68 -24.90
CA GLY A 171 3.98 -14.36 -23.74
C GLY A 171 3.90 -15.40 -22.65
N PHE A 172 4.58 -15.13 -21.57
CA PHE A 172 4.58 -15.93 -20.36
C PHE A 172 4.69 -15.04 -19.13
N GLU A 173 4.22 -15.54 -18.02
CA GLU A 173 4.33 -14.91 -16.70
C GLU A 173 4.70 -15.96 -15.66
N PHE A 174 5.64 -15.60 -14.79
CA PHE A 174 5.97 -16.33 -13.57
C PHE A 174 5.82 -15.39 -12.39
N LEU A 175 5.15 -15.85 -11.36
CA LEU A 175 4.94 -15.13 -10.11
C LEU A 175 5.30 -16.03 -8.93
N TYR A 176 6.06 -15.47 -7.99
CA TYR A 176 6.45 -16.12 -6.73
C TYR A 176 6.30 -15.19 -5.56
#